data_58d1c347570448494f8bef62e90497a5
#
_entry.id   58d1c347570448494f8bef62e90497a5
#
_cell.length_a   1.000
_cell.length_b   1.000
_cell.length_c   1.000
_cell.angle_alpha   90.00
_cell.angle_beta   90.00
_cell.angle_gamma   90.00
#
_symmetry.space_group_name_H-M   'P 1'
#
loop_
_entity.id
_entity.type
_entity.pdbx_description
1 polymer ?
#
loop_
_entity_poly.entity_id
_entity_poly.type
_entity_poly.pdbx_seq_one_letter_code
_entity_poly.pdbx_strand_id
1 'polypeptide(L)'
;MAVFQNASNSNLSNFDTTSGQTNEFFVPEIFSKKIQNFFRKSSVIEAITNTDYAGEIAAFGDTVKIIKEPEITVAAYTRAASTTKQYLTDQELTLVIDKANSFKFIVDDIEEKLSHINFASVGASSAAYTLKNTMDAEVLTAMFAGVSSSPDHILGGDGSGSASTTFQQANPLDMGNGGSELSPLAIMARMARLLDDSQVPEDQRWFVAKPEFYEELASTDSKLMSSDFNQGDGGVRNGLVASGSIRGFQMYKSSNIPATTNATGQCMAGHISSTATAQSILNIETLRDTDTFGDIVRGLHVYGRQVLRPDALVKAIYTID
;
A
#
# COMPACT_ATOMS: atom_id res chain seq x y z
N MET A 1 -0.37 0.55 -51.29
CA MET A 1 0.71 0.62 -50.32
C MET A 1 1.21 -0.80 -50.11
N ALA A 2 2.39 -1.13 -50.64
CA ALA A 2 2.93 -2.48 -50.54
C ALA A 2 3.42 -2.70 -49.09
N VAL A 3 2.83 -3.63 -48.36
CA VAL A 3 3.29 -4.04 -47.05
C VAL A 3 4.41 -5.04 -47.27
N PHE A 4 5.64 -4.60 -47.02
CA PHE A 4 6.78 -5.51 -47.01
C PHE A 4 6.75 -6.28 -45.68
N GLN A 5 6.51 -7.58 -45.74
CA GLN A 5 6.56 -8.46 -44.59
C GLN A 5 7.94 -9.12 -44.49
N ASN A 6 8.36 -9.37 -43.27
CA ASN A 6 9.64 -9.97 -42.92
C ASN A 6 9.83 -11.34 -43.62
N ALA A 7 11.07 -11.67 -43.98
CA ALA A 7 11.44 -12.87 -44.76
C ALA A 7 11.04 -14.24 -44.21
N SER A 8 10.54 -14.29 -42.96
CA SER A 8 9.99 -15.51 -42.37
C SER A 8 8.55 -15.80 -42.75
N ASN A 9 7.91 -14.93 -43.54
CA ASN A 9 6.52 -15.10 -43.94
C ASN A 9 6.44 -15.70 -45.35
N SER A 10 5.80 -16.88 -45.47
CA SER A 10 5.71 -17.69 -46.66
C SER A 10 5.05 -17.03 -47.91
N ASN A 11 4.60 -15.77 -47.80
CA ASN A 11 4.03 -14.99 -48.89
C ASN A 11 5.03 -14.16 -49.69
N LEU A 12 6.32 -14.20 -49.35
CA LEU A 12 7.40 -13.58 -50.11
C LEU A 12 8.12 -14.55 -51.06
N SER A 13 7.39 -15.53 -51.61
CA SER A 13 7.92 -16.55 -52.52
C SER A 13 8.39 -16.02 -53.87
N ASN A 14 8.30 -14.71 -54.12
CA ASN A 14 8.82 -14.05 -55.32
C ASN A 14 10.19 -13.40 -55.11
N PHE A 15 10.77 -13.44 -53.92
CA PHE A 15 12.14 -13.07 -53.70
C PHE A 15 13.02 -14.30 -53.83
N ASP A 16 13.89 -14.31 -54.81
CA ASP A 16 14.83 -15.39 -55.04
C ASP A 16 15.75 -15.56 -53.87
N THR A 17 15.48 -16.51 -53.00
CA THR A 17 16.31 -16.89 -51.88
C THR A 17 17.52 -17.70 -52.27
N THR A 18 17.68 -18.04 -53.56
CA THR A 18 18.77 -18.87 -54.09
C THR A 18 20.08 -18.08 -54.23
N SER A 19 20.02 -16.76 -54.25
CA SER A 19 21.20 -15.90 -54.44
C SER A 19 21.82 -15.41 -53.12
N GLY A 20 21.30 -15.74 -51.97
CA GLY A 20 21.85 -15.36 -50.68
C GLY A 20 21.85 -13.85 -50.38
N GLN A 21 21.15 -13.07 -51.20
CA GLN A 21 20.95 -11.64 -50.97
C GLN A 21 19.59 -11.38 -50.36
N THR A 22 19.54 -11.45 -49.02
CA THR A 22 18.42 -10.93 -48.28
C THR A 22 18.59 -9.41 -48.18
N ASN A 23 17.66 -8.66 -48.77
CA ASN A 23 17.63 -7.19 -48.66
C ASN A 23 17.07 -6.75 -47.30
N GLU A 24 17.27 -7.51 -46.25
CA GLU A 24 16.82 -7.19 -44.89
C GLU A 24 17.40 -5.88 -44.39
N PHE A 25 18.59 -5.52 -44.83
CA PHE A 25 19.27 -4.27 -44.45
C PHE A 25 18.64 -2.98 -45.03
N PHE A 26 17.77 -3.11 -46.03
CA PHE A 26 17.14 -1.95 -46.67
C PHE A 26 15.69 -1.73 -46.24
N VAL A 27 15.14 -2.60 -45.40
CA VAL A 27 13.79 -2.40 -44.85
C VAL A 27 13.91 -1.48 -43.63
N PRO A 28 13.46 -0.22 -43.70
CA PRO A 28 13.54 0.67 -42.57
C PRO A 28 12.59 0.18 -41.48
N GLU A 29 13.15 -0.19 -40.34
CA GLU A 29 12.33 -0.46 -39.14
C GLU A 29 11.81 0.87 -38.61
N ILE A 30 10.51 0.94 -38.43
CA ILE A 30 9.86 2.11 -37.85
C ILE A 30 9.72 1.89 -36.34
N PHE A 31 10.61 2.54 -35.59
CA PHE A 31 10.53 2.54 -34.14
C PHE A 31 9.45 3.53 -33.67
N SER A 32 8.61 3.08 -32.77
CA SER A 32 7.64 3.97 -32.12
C SER A 32 8.36 4.95 -31.19
N LYS A 33 8.05 6.24 -31.35
CA LYS A 33 8.51 7.27 -30.40
C LYS A 33 7.79 7.22 -29.07
N LYS A 34 6.74 6.40 -28.93
CA LYS A 34 5.99 6.24 -27.69
C LYS A 34 6.57 5.07 -26.92
N ILE A 35 6.94 5.34 -25.67
CA ILE A 35 7.33 4.33 -24.71
C ILE A 35 6.04 3.77 -24.09
N GLN A 36 5.93 2.46 -24.05
CA GLN A 36 4.88 1.79 -23.32
C GLN A 36 5.26 1.76 -21.83
N ASN A 37 4.57 2.57 -21.03
CA ASN A 37 4.77 2.55 -19.58
C ASN A 37 4.08 1.33 -18.98
N PHE A 38 4.72 0.71 -18.00
CA PHE A 38 4.12 -0.35 -17.21
C PHE A 38 3.00 0.19 -16.33
N PHE A 39 1.96 -0.62 -16.12
CA PHE A 39 0.95 -0.32 -15.11
C PHE A 39 1.60 -0.31 -13.73
N ARG A 40 1.27 0.69 -12.93
CA ARG A 40 1.89 0.93 -11.62
C ARG A 40 0.87 0.75 -10.52
N LYS A 41 1.29 0.15 -9.40
CA LYS A 41 0.47 0.06 -8.19
C LYS A 41 0.28 1.46 -7.59
N SER A 42 -0.88 1.72 -7.00
CA SER A 42 -1.09 2.96 -6.26
C SER A 42 -0.51 2.85 -4.85
N SER A 43 0.23 3.85 -4.42
CA SER A 43 0.65 4.00 -3.02
C SER A 43 -0.46 4.65 -2.22
N VAL A 44 -0.71 4.15 -1.02
CA VAL A 44 -1.78 4.61 -0.13
C VAL A 44 -1.26 5.23 1.18
N ILE A 45 0.02 5.05 1.50
CA ILE A 45 0.59 5.42 2.80
C ILE A 45 0.40 6.91 3.11
N GLU A 46 0.65 7.80 2.17
CA GLU A 46 0.52 9.24 2.38
C GLU A 46 -0.91 9.67 2.78
N ALA A 47 -1.91 8.87 2.39
CA ALA A 47 -3.31 9.15 2.69
C ALA A 47 -3.78 8.54 4.03
N ILE A 48 -3.07 7.53 4.55
CA ILE A 48 -3.49 6.76 5.73
C ILE A 48 -2.60 6.98 6.96
N THR A 49 -1.47 7.66 6.81
CA THR A 49 -0.52 7.91 7.91
C THR A 49 -0.38 9.40 8.19
N ASN A 50 0.02 9.71 9.43
CA ASN A 50 0.36 11.07 9.85
C ASN A 50 1.78 11.41 9.43
N THR A 51 1.95 12.54 8.74
CA THR A 51 3.23 13.07 8.25
C THR A 51 3.68 14.34 8.98
N ASP A 52 3.01 14.74 10.07
CA ASP A 52 3.26 16.00 10.78
C ASP A 52 4.70 16.09 11.31
N TYR A 53 5.30 14.95 11.61
CA TYR A 53 6.67 14.87 12.16
C TYR A 53 7.77 14.91 11.10
N ALA A 54 7.42 14.90 9.81
CA ALA A 54 8.41 14.84 8.73
C ALA A 54 9.34 16.07 8.69
N GLY A 55 8.83 17.25 9.10
CA GLY A 55 9.59 18.50 9.09
C GLY A 55 10.65 18.62 10.19
N GLU A 56 10.61 17.79 11.22
CA GLU A 56 11.55 17.82 12.35
C GLU A 56 12.79 16.95 12.09
N ILE A 57 12.80 16.19 11.01
CA ILE A 57 13.82 15.19 10.71
C ILE A 57 14.63 15.63 9.49
N ALA A 58 15.94 15.82 9.70
CA ALA A 58 16.87 16.29 8.67
C ALA A 58 17.82 15.21 8.15
N ALA A 59 18.14 14.17 8.93
CA ALA A 59 19.18 13.20 8.60
C ALA A 59 18.83 11.76 9.00
N PHE A 60 19.52 10.80 8.39
CA PHE A 60 19.45 9.39 8.77
C PHE A 60 19.96 9.18 10.22
N GLY A 61 19.20 8.45 11.01
CA GLY A 61 19.50 8.20 12.42
C GLY A 61 18.90 9.22 13.38
N ASP A 62 18.27 10.29 12.86
CA ASP A 62 17.52 11.22 13.69
C ASP A 62 16.36 10.53 14.40
N THR A 63 16.10 10.97 15.62
CA THR A 63 15.03 10.43 16.44
C THR A 63 14.12 11.54 16.92
N VAL A 64 12.83 11.40 16.69
CA VAL A 64 11.82 12.30 17.27
C VAL A 64 11.19 11.60 18.45
N LYS A 65 11.25 12.24 19.61
CA LYS A 65 10.60 11.77 20.83
C LYS A 65 9.21 12.37 20.92
N ILE A 66 8.21 11.52 20.87
CA ILE A 66 6.80 11.90 20.97
C ILE A 66 6.34 11.59 22.37
N ILE A 67 5.93 12.61 23.11
CA ILE A 67 5.42 12.46 24.48
C ILE A 67 3.98 11.97 24.41
N LYS A 68 3.70 10.86 25.09
CA LYS A 68 2.34 10.36 25.26
C LYS A 68 1.72 11.02 26.48
N GLU A 69 0.45 11.46 26.37
CA GLU A 69 -0.30 12.02 27.50
C GLU A 69 -0.42 10.97 28.62
N PRO A 70 -0.04 11.32 29.86
CA PRO A 70 -0.15 10.40 30.99
C PRO A 70 -1.60 10.21 31.41
N GLU A 71 -2.01 8.97 31.63
CA GLU A 71 -3.35 8.63 32.09
C GLU A 71 -3.47 8.85 33.61
N ILE A 72 -4.47 9.62 34.02
CA ILE A 72 -4.77 9.88 35.44
C ILE A 72 -6.00 9.09 35.85
N THR A 73 -5.85 8.24 36.88
CA THR A 73 -6.95 7.49 37.46
C THR A 73 -7.68 8.33 38.52
N VAL A 74 -8.97 8.50 38.35
CA VAL A 74 -9.81 9.20 39.32
C VAL A 74 -10.34 8.20 40.34
N ALA A 75 -10.02 8.42 41.61
CA ALA A 75 -10.53 7.59 42.70
C ALA A 75 -11.71 8.29 43.42
N ALA A 76 -12.69 7.51 43.91
CA ALA A 76 -13.78 8.05 44.68
C ALA A 76 -13.27 8.63 46.02
N TYR A 77 -13.67 9.84 46.35
CA TYR A 77 -13.37 10.46 47.63
C TYR A 77 -14.29 9.96 48.72
N THR A 78 -13.72 9.45 49.81
CA THR A 78 -14.44 9.13 51.04
C THR A 78 -13.99 10.14 52.12
N ARG A 79 -14.97 10.71 52.84
CA ARG A 79 -14.70 11.67 53.91
C ARG A 79 -13.78 11.06 54.94
N ALA A 80 -12.70 11.79 55.33
CA ALA A 80 -11.68 11.38 56.26
C ALA A 80 -10.76 10.23 55.81
N ALA A 81 -10.84 9.78 54.54
CA ALA A 81 -9.88 8.85 53.98
C ALA A 81 -8.68 9.60 53.32
N SER A 82 -7.48 9.04 53.45
CA SER A 82 -6.28 9.55 52.80
C SER A 82 -6.37 9.28 51.28
N THR A 83 -6.19 10.31 50.49
CA THR A 83 -6.10 10.18 49.02
C THR A 83 -4.69 9.77 48.61
N THR A 84 -4.55 8.71 47.85
CA THR A 84 -3.27 8.24 47.35
C THR A 84 -2.76 9.20 46.26
N LYS A 85 -1.53 9.64 46.38
CA LYS A 85 -0.88 10.46 45.33
C LYS A 85 -0.48 9.59 44.17
N GLN A 86 -0.76 10.06 42.96
CA GLN A 86 -0.26 9.46 41.71
C GLN A 86 0.92 10.31 41.23
N TYR A 87 2.00 9.64 40.87
CA TYR A 87 3.10 10.28 40.17
C TYR A 87 2.88 10.14 38.68
N LEU A 88 2.93 11.24 37.93
CA LEU A 88 2.88 11.22 36.49
C LEU A 88 4.20 10.62 35.98
N THR A 89 4.11 9.55 35.24
CA THR A 89 5.24 8.91 34.59
C THR A 89 5.21 9.28 33.10
N ASP A 90 6.33 9.80 32.63
CA ASP A 90 6.49 10.12 31.22
C ASP A 90 6.52 8.82 30.41
N GLN A 91 5.69 8.75 29.37
CA GLN A 91 5.78 7.72 28.35
C GLN A 91 6.19 8.38 27.05
N GLU A 92 7.36 8.04 26.55
CA GLU A 92 7.86 8.51 25.28
C GLU A 92 7.76 7.41 24.21
N LEU A 93 7.33 7.80 23.01
CA LEU A 93 7.43 6.99 21.80
C LEU A 93 8.52 7.60 20.92
N THR A 94 9.39 6.77 20.41
CA THR A 94 10.50 7.23 19.59
C THR A 94 10.24 6.86 18.14
N LEU A 95 10.13 7.86 17.25
CA LEU A 95 10.17 7.69 15.82
C LEU A 95 11.62 7.78 15.35
N VAL A 96 12.14 6.70 14.79
CA VAL A 96 13.52 6.61 14.30
C VAL A 96 13.52 6.48 12.78
N ILE A 97 14.39 7.23 12.11
CA ILE A 97 14.71 7.01 10.71
C ILE A 97 15.77 5.91 10.61
N ASP A 98 15.33 4.68 10.43
CA ASP A 98 16.17 3.48 10.41
C ASP A 98 16.25 2.81 9.03
N LYS A 99 15.49 3.30 8.05
CA LYS A 99 15.41 2.71 6.72
C LYS A 99 16.03 3.62 5.67
N ALA A 100 16.83 3.01 4.81
CA ALA A 100 17.45 3.68 3.68
C ALA A 100 17.39 2.80 2.44
N ASN A 101 16.78 3.30 1.38
CA ASN A 101 16.72 2.65 0.08
C ASN A 101 17.48 3.49 -0.93
N SER A 102 18.27 2.85 -1.77
CA SER A 102 19.03 3.53 -2.82
C SER A 102 18.76 2.91 -4.18
N PHE A 103 18.90 3.72 -5.20
CA PHE A 103 18.95 3.24 -6.57
C PHE A 103 20.22 3.76 -7.27
N LYS A 104 20.68 2.99 -8.24
CA LYS A 104 21.80 3.35 -9.10
C LYS A 104 21.58 2.73 -10.47
N PHE A 105 21.64 3.53 -11.53
CA PHE A 105 21.66 3.04 -12.91
C PHE A 105 22.63 3.87 -13.74
N ILE A 106 23.11 3.29 -14.82
CA ILE A 106 24.02 3.93 -15.77
C ILE A 106 23.31 4.14 -17.10
N VAL A 107 23.61 5.24 -17.75
CA VAL A 107 23.19 5.55 -19.12
C VAL A 107 24.45 5.70 -19.95
N ASP A 108 24.61 4.83 -20.95
CA ASP A 108 25.75 4.86 -21.85
C ASP A 108 25.60 5.99 -22.89
N ASP A 109 26.70 6.71 -23.17
CA ASP A 109 26.74 7.84 -24.12
C ASP A 109 26.36 7.40 -25.54
N ILE A 110 26.72 6.18 -25.92
CA ILE A 110 26.42 5.65 -27.25
C ILE A 110 24.93 5.36 -27.38
N GLU A 111 24.35 4.75 -26.36
CA GLU A 111 22.91 4.46 -26.33
C GLU A 111 22.08 5.75 -26.31
N GLU A 112 22.52 6.78 -25.58
CA GLU A 112 21.81 8.05 -25.53
C GLU A 112 21.84 8.76 -26.91
N LYS A 113 22.97 8.72 -27.63
CA LYS A 113 23.10 9.34 -28.96
C LYS A 113 22.39 8.57 -30.06
N LEU A 114 22.37 7.27 -29.99
CA LEU A 114 21.68 6.40 -30.97
C LEU A 114 20.20 6.31 -30.74
N SER A 115 19.77 6.48 -29.50
CA SER A 115 18.34 6.41 -29.14
C SER A 115 17.65 7.77 -29.33
N HIS A 116 16.42 7.73 -29.78
CA HIS A 116 15.52 8.89 -29.81
C HIS A 116 14.75 9.07 -28.48
N ILE A 117 15.06 8.24 -27.47
CA ILE A 117 14.39 8.16 -26.17
C ILE A 117 15.37 8.65 -25.10
N ASN A 118 14.91 9.51 -24.21
CA ASN A 118 15.68 9.93 -23.04
C ASN A 118 15.61 8.85 -21.95
N PHE A 119 16.57 7.91 -21.95
CA PHE A 119 16.65 6.83 -20.97
C PHE A 119 16.85 7.32 -19.54
N ALA A 120 17.54 8.43 -19.33
CA ALA A 120 17.77 8.99 -18.01
C ALA A 120 16.44 9.37 -17.33
N SER A 121 15.53 10.03 -18.06
CA SER A 121 14.24 10.43 -17.49
C SER A 121 13.31 9.23 -17.25
N VAL A 122 13.34 8.24 -18.14
CA VAL A 122 12.55 7.00 -17.97
C VAL A 122 13.07 6.19 -16.79
N GLY A 123 14.39 6.04 -16.68
CA GLY A 123 15.04 5.38 -15.55
C GLY A 123 14.74 6.07 -14.21
N ALA A 124 14.84 7.39 -14.15
CA ALA A 124 14.54 8.17 -12.96
C ALA A 124 13.06 8.02 -12.52
N SER A 125 12.12 8.07 -13.48
CA SER A 125 10.70 7.88 -13.16
C SER A 125 10.39 6.46 -12.66
N SER A 126 11.05 5.45 -13.21
CA SER A 126 10.92 4.06 -12.77
C SER A 126 11.53 3.85 -11.39
N ALA A 127 12.68 4.44 -11.11
CA ALA A 127 13.35 4.38 -9.81
C ALA A 127 12.51 5.05 -8.72
N ALA A 128 11.98 6.24 -8.97
CA ALA A 128 11.11 6.95 -8.03
C ALA A 128 9.86 6.14 -7.68
N TYR A 129 9.23 5.52 -8.68
CA TYR A 129 8.10 4.64 -8.46
C TYR A 129 8.47 3.42 -7.60
N THR A 130 9.59 2.76 -7.89
CA THR A 130 10.03 1.58 -7.15
C THR A 130 10.36 1.92 -5.71
N LEU A 131 11.01 3.04 -5.44
CA LEU A 131 11.26 3.53 -4.08
C LEU A 131 9.96 3.75 -3.30
N LYS A 132 9.01 4.45 -3.91
CA LYS A 132 7.71 4.70 -3.29
C LYS A 132 6.94 3.40 -3.02
N ASN A 133 6.95 2.45 -3.95
CA ASN A 133 6.29 1.16 -3.80
C ASN A 133 6.93 0.30 -2.69
N THR A 134 8.26 0.32 -2.57
CA THR A 134 8.98 -0.41 -1.51
C THR A 134 8.65 0.17 -0.13
N MET A 135 8.66 1.51 -0.01
CA MET A 135 8.25 2.19 1.22
C MET A 135 6.80 1.83 1.59
N ASP A 136 5.89 1.86 0.62
CA ASP A 136 4.47 1.52 0.84
C ASP A 136 4.32 0.11 1.42
N ALA A 137 4.99 -0.88 0.83
CA ALA A 137 4.95 -2.26 1.30
C ALA A 137 5.54 -2.43 2.72
N GLU A 138 6.66 -1.77 3.02
CA GLU A 138 7.30 -1.88 4.33
C GLU A 138 6.51 -1.17 5.43
N VAL A 139 5.95 0.01 5.15
CA VAL A 139 5.13 0.73 6.12
C VAL A 139 3.85 -0.04 6.40
N LEU A 140 3.15 -0.55 5.37
CA LEU A 140 1.98 -1.42 5.57
C LEU A 140 2.34 -2.64 6.41
N THR A 141 3.46 -3.32 6.12
CA THR A 141 3.90 -4.47 6.91
C THR A 141 4.09 -4.11 8.39
N ALA A 142 4.71 -2.97 8.66
CA ALA A 142 4.91 -2.48 10.03
C ALA A 142 3.57 -2.15 10.72
N MET A 143 2.63 -1.55 10.01
CA MET A 143 1.30 -1.25 10.53
C MET A 143 0.54 -2.53 10.89
N PHE A 144 0.53 -3.54 9.99
CA PHE A 144 -0.11 -4.83 10.27
C PHE A 144 0.53 -5.59 11.45
N ALA A 145 1.84 -5.44 11.64
CA ALA A 145 2.54 -6.01 12.79
C ALA A 145 2.30 -5.22 14.10
N GLY A 146 2.10 -3.90 13.98
CA GLY A 146 1.94 -2.99 15.11
C GLY A 146 0.51 -2.86 15.66
N VAL A 147 -0.46 -3.60 15.12
CA VAL A 147 -1.83 -3.64 15.67
C VAL A 147 -1.79 -4.18 17.10
N SER A 148 -2.62 -3.63 17.99
CA SER A 148 -2.74 -4.11 19.37
C SER A 148 -3.00 -5.63 19.40
N SER A 149 -2.30 -6.32 20.29
CA SER A 149 -2.47 -7.77 20.49
C SER A 149 -3.75 -8.12 21.26
N SER A 150 -4.52 -7.11 21.66
CA SER A 150 -5.82 -7.33 22.30
C SER A 150 -6.74 -8.14 21.40
N PRO A 151 -7.52 -9.10 21.96
CA PRO A 151 -8.46 -9.91 21.19
C PRO A 151 -9.43 -9.13 20.33
N ASP A 152 -9.74 -7.90 20.71
CA ASP A 152 -10.72 -7.07 20.02
C ASP A 152 -10.13 -6.35 18.78
N HIS A 153 -8.79 -6.26 18.62
CA HIS A 153 -8.17 -5.58 17.50
C HIS A 153 -7.74 -6.51 16.35
N ILE A 154 -7.83 -7.82 16.55
CA ILE A 154 -7.47 -8.81 15.54
C ILE A 154 -8.69 -9.71 15.27
N LEU A 155 -9.27 -9.57 14.09
CA LEU A 155 -10.37 -10.39 13.61
C LEU A 155 -9.84 -11.47 12.68
N GLY A 156 -9.96 -12.72 13.08
CA GLY A 156 -9.35 -13.83 12.37
C GLY A 156 -7.83 -13.92 12.59
N GLY A 157 -7.30 -15.13 12.51
CA GLY A 157 -5.88 -15.45 12.63
C GLY A 157 -5.34 -16.10 11.37
N ASP A 158 -4.04 -16.31 11.31
CA ASP A 158 -3.35 -17.03 10.23
C ASP A 158 -3.09 -18.50 10.62
N GLY A 159 -4.02 -19.11 11.38
CA GLY A 159 -3.94 -20.51 11.75
C GLY A 159 -4.24 -21.46 10.59
N SER A 160 -3.73 -22.68 10.65
CA SER A 160 -3.93 -23.71 9.63
C SER A 160 -5.25 -24.49 9.76
N GLY A 161 -6.12 -24.07 10.68
CA GLY A 161 -7.45 -24.67 10.85
C GLY A 161 -8.46 -24.17 9.80
N SER A 162 -9.63 -24.78 9.78
CA SER A 162 -10.72 -24.36 8.89
C SER A 162 -11.09 -22.91 9.12
N ALA A 163 -11.46 -22.21 8.06
CA ALA A 163 -11.96 -20.85 8.12
C ALA A 163 -13.21 -20.76 9.02
N SER A 164 -13.38 -19.64 9.68
CA SER A 164 -14.41 -19.46 10.70
C SER A 164 -15.50 -18.51 10.25
N THR A 165 -16.72 -18.93 10.41
CA THR A 165 -17.93 -18.12 10.20
C THR A 165 -18.25 -17.20 11.39
N THR A 166 -17.41 -17.21 12.42
CA THR A 166 -17.53 -16.33 13.59
C THR A 166 -16.23 -15.57 13.83
N PHE A 167 -16.33 -14.35 14.38
CA PHE A 167 -15.16 -13.55 14.72
C PHE A 167 -14.33 -14.22 15.82
N GLN A 168 -13.13 -14.66 15.47
CA GLN A 168 -12.17 -15.32 16.36
C GLN A 168 -10.75 -15.00 15.90
N GLN A 169 -9.75 -15.29 16.73
CA GLN A 169 -8.35 -14.97 16.44
C GLN A 169 -7.50 -16.16 15.95
N ALA A 170 -8.00 -17.38 16.07
CA ALA A 170 -7.17 -18.56 15.82
C ALA A 170 -7.01 -18.84 14.32
N ASN A 171 -8.10 -18.81 13.58
CA ASN A 171 -8.14 -19.17 12.16
C ASN A 171 -8.64 -18.01 11.30
N PRO A 172 -8.40 -18.02 9.97
CA PRO A 172 -8.95 -17.02 9.07
C PRO A 172 -10.48 -16.95 9.15
N LEU A 173 -11.03 -15.77 8.89
CA LEU A 173 -12.47 -15.61 8.75
C LEU A 173 -12.90 -16.17 7.40
N ASP A 174 -13.97 -16.91 7.39
CA ASP A 174 -14.65 -17.37 6.19
C ASP A 174 -15.45 -16.21 5.60
N MET A 175 -14.95 -15.60 4.55
CA MET A 175 -15.53 -14.40 3.95
C MET A 175 -16.22 -14.73 2.62
N GLY A 176 -17.47 -14.36 2.52
CA GLY A 176 -18.27 -14.53 1.32
C GLY A 176 -19.64 -13.88 1.46
N ASN A 177 -20.46 -14.07 0.45
CA ASN A 177 -21.87 -13.64 0.43
C ASN A 177 -22.84 -14.83 0.44
N GLY A 178 -22.35 -16.05 0.72
CA GLY A 178 -23.14 -17.26 0.94
C GLY A 178 -23.88 -17.26 2.28
N GLY A 179 -24.71 -18.26 2.49
CA GLY A 179 -25.66 -18.28 3.62
C GLY A 179 -25.04 -18.45 5.02
N SER A 180 -23.81 -18.96 5.13
CA SER A 180 -23.09 -19.19 6.40
C SER A 180 -21.85 -18.34 6.57
N GLU A 181 -21.35 -17.73 5.51
CA GLU A 181 -20.12 -16.95 5.48
C GLU A 181 -20.30 -15.54 6.06
N LEU A 182 -19.20 -14.94 6.46
CA LEU A 182 -19.18 -13.55 6.93
C LEU A 182 -19.15 -12.60 5.75
N SER A 183 -20.17 -11.80 5.56
CA SER A 183 -20.16 -10.80 4.49
C SER A 183 -19.07 -9.74 4.73
N PRO A 184 -18.43 -9.22 3.67
CA PRO A 184 -17.45 -8.14 3.79
C PRO A 184 -17.95 -6.93 4.58
N LEU A 185 -19.25 -6.59 4.42
CA LEU A 185 -19.89 -5.51 5.18
C LEU A 185 -20.00 -5.81 6.68
N ALA A 186 -20.17 -7.08 7.06
CA ALA A 186 -20.19 -7.47 8.48
C ALA A 186 -18.81 -7.33 9.11
N ILE A 187 -17.75 -7.67 8.37
CA ILE A 187 -16.35 -7.48 8.80
C ILE A 187 -16.07 -5.99 9.02
N MET A 188 -16.43 -5.14 8.05
CA MET A 188 -16.27 -3.68 8.17
C MET A 188 -17.08 -3.10 9.33
N ALA A 189 -18.32 -3.54 9.52
CA ALA A 189 -19.17 -3.11 10.64
C ALA A 189 -18.57 -3.51 12.00
N ARG A 190 -17.98 -4.70 12.09
CA ARG A 190 -17.30 -5.15 13.29
C ARG A 190 -16.07 -4.30 13.58
N MET A 191 -15.26 -3.98 12.55
CA MET A 191 -14.11 -3.10 12.70
C MET A 191 -14.50 -1.69 13.14
N ALA A 192 -15.57 -1.12 12.56
CA ALA A 192 -16.08 0.19 12.96
C ALA A 192 -16.44 0.20 14.44
N ARG A 193 -17.20 -0.82 14.90
CA ARG A 193 -17.58 -0.95 16.31
C ARG A 193 -16.37 -1.02 17.24
N LEU A 194 -15.32 -1.78 16.87
CA LEU A 194 -14.12 -1.92 17.71
C LEU A 194 -13.34 -0.61 17.83
N LEU A 195 -13.31 0.19 16.77
CA LEU A 195 -12.73 1.54 16.81
C LEU A 195 -13.59 2.48 17.68
N ASP A 196 -14.92 2.33 17.67
CA ASP A 196 -15.82 3.10 18.53
C ASP A 196 -15.62 2.70 20.01
N ASP A 197 -15.54 1.39 20.29
CA ASP A 197 -15.25 0.86 21.63
C ASP A 197 -13.88 1.39 22.15
N SER A 198 -12.91 1.62 21.26
CA SER A 198 -11.59 2.22 21.55
C SER A 198 -11.59 3.75 21.56
N GLN A 199 -12.76 4.39 21.45
CA GLN A 199 -12.93 5.85 21.48
C GLN A 199 -12.13 6.60 20.38
N VAL A 200 -11.92 5.95 19.24
CA VAL A 200 -11.26 6.58 18.09
C VAL A 200 -12.25 7.53 17.38
N PRO A 201 -11.86 8.77 17.02
CA PRO A 201 -12.74 9.68 16.28
C PRO A 201 -13.27 9.06 14.99
N GLU A 202 -14.50 9.42 14.58
CA GLU A 202 -15.08 8.94 13.31
C GLU A 202 -14.46 9.63 12.08
N ASP A 203 -13.97 10.85 12.25
CA ASP A 203 -13.33 11.59 11.17
C ASP A 203 -12.01 10.96 10.77
N GLN A 204 -11.69 11.00 9.48
CA GLN A 204 -10.41 10.51 8.92
C GLN A 204 -10.12 9.01 9.19
N ARG A 205 -11.18 8.21 9.39
CA ARG A 205 -11.03 6.76 9.39
C ARG A 205 -10.81 6.24 7.98
N TRP A 206 -9.91 5.33 7.85
CA TRP A 206 -9.57 4.70 6.57
C TRP A 206 -9.69 3.17 6.67
N PHE A 207 -9.90 2.56 5.53
CA PHE A 207 -9.92 1.11 5.35
C PHE A 207 -9.08 0.73 4.15
N VAL A 208 -8.16 -0.20 4.33
CA VAL A 208 -7.29 -0.70 3.29
C VAL A 208 -7.44 -2.20 3.13
N ALA A 209 -7.64 -2.66 1.88
CA ALA A 209 -7.78 -4.09 1.58
C ALA A 209 -7.16 -4.43 0.22
N LYS A 210 -6.96 -5.73 -0.01
CA LYS A 210 -6.57 -6.28 -1.31
C LYS A 210 -7.73 -6.20 -2.32
N PRO A 211 -7.42 -6.28 -3.65
CA PRO A 211 -8.44 -6.30 -4.69
C PRO A 211 -9.53 -7.38 -4.52
N GLU A 212 -9.16 -8.55 -3.99
CA GLU A 212 -10.04 -9.70 -3.76
C GLU A 212 -11.18 -9.36 -2.77
N PHE A 213 -10.90 -8.57 -1.72
CA PHE A 213 -11.92 -8.08 -0.79
C PHE A 213 -12.95 -7.21 -1.50
N TYR A 214 -12.50 -6.36 -2.44
CA TYR A 214 -13.40 -5.49 -3.20
C TYR A 214 -14.21 -6.23 -4.24
N GLU A 215 -13.68 -7.33 -4.79
CA GLU A 215 -14.40 -8.23 -5.67
C GLU A 215 -15.60 -8.84 -4.94
N GLU A 216 -15.36 -9.38 -3.73
CA GLU A 216 -16.42 -9.96 -2.93
C GLU A 216 -17.42 -8.89 -2.43
N LEU A 217 -16.94 -7.70 -2.10
CA LEU A 217 -17.80 -6.56 -1.73
C LEU A 217 -18.72 -6.13 -2.88
N ALA A 218 -18.27 -6.26 -4.11
CA ALA A 218 -19.02 -5.91 -5.33
C ALA A 218 -19.79 -7.09 -5.93
N SER A 219 -19.80 -8.26 -5.30
CA SER A 219 -20.50 -9.43 -5.79
C SER A 219 -22.04 -9.20 -5.83
N THR A 220 -22.72 -9.98 -6.64
CA THR A 220 -24.16 -9.81 -6.90
C THR A 220 -25.02 -10.00 -5.64
N ASP A 221 -24.53 -10.82 -4.70
CA ASP A 221 -25.21 -11.11 -3.44
C ASP A 221 -24.94 -10.08 -2.35
N SER A 222 -24.07 -9.12 -2.63
CA SER A 222 -23.75 -8.04 -1.69
C SER A 222 -24.92 -7.07 -1.54
N LYS A 223 -25.26 -6.73 -0.30
CA LYS A 223 -26.27 -5.72 0.02
C LYS A 223 -25.92 -4.32 -0.51
N LEU A 224 -24.66 -4.06 -0.85
CA LEU A 224 -24.23 -2.83 -1.49
C LEU A 224 -24.79 -2.64 -2.90
N MET A 225 -25.13 -3.72 -3.59
CA MET A 225 -25.76 -3.71 -4.90
C MET A 225 -27.27 -3.47 -4.84
N SER A 226 -27.88 -3.56 -3.66
CA SER A 226 -29.31 -3.33 -3.47
C SER A 226 -29.66 -1.85 -3.62
N SER A 227 -30.68 -1.56 -4.45
CA SER A 227 -31.17 -0.19 -4.66
C SER A 227 -31.74 0.43 -3.37
N ASP A 228 -32.24 -0.39 -2.44
CA ASP A 228 -32.78 0.05 -1.15
C ASP A 228 -31.69 0.61 -0.23
N PHE A 229 -30.47 0.11 -0.34
CA PHE A 229 -29.36 0.59 0.46
C PHE A 229 -28.76 1.90 -0.09
N ASN A 230 -28.89 2.13 -1.39
CA ASN A 230 -28.24 3.24 -2.09
C ASN A 230 -29.08 4.50 -2.25
N GLN A 231 -30.32 4.57 -1.77
CA GLN A 231 -31.22 5.73 -1.87
C GLN A 231 -31.20 6.43 -3.24
N GLY A 232 -30.94 5.70 -4.32
CA GLY A 232 -30.99 6.20 -5.69
C GLY A 232 -29.77 6.96 -6.21
N ASP A 233 -28.82 7.33 -5.38
CA ASP A 233 -27.63 8.04 -5.85
C ASP A 233 -26.37 7.51 -5.14
N GLY A 234 -25.57 6.72 -5.83
CA GLY A 234 -24.26 6.33 -5.33
C GLY A 234 -24.00 4.84 -5.12
N GLY A 235 -24.80 3.96 -5.70
CA GLY A 235 -24.46 2.53 -5.74
C GLY A 235 -23.21 2.25 -6.55
N VAL A 236 -22.63 1.08 -6.35
CA VAL A 236 -21.53 0.59 -7.18
C VAL A 236 -22.02 0.48 -8.62
N ARG A 237 -21.76 1.51 -9.42
CA ARG A 237 -22.00 1.48 -10.87
C ARG A 237 -20.69 1.18 -11.57
N ASN A 238 -20.67 0.15 -12.40
CA ASN A 238 -19.50 -0.23 -13.21
C ASN A 238 -18.21 -0.49 -12.42
N GLY A 239 -18.29 -1.04 -11.20
CA GLY A 239 -17.10 -1.29 -10.38
C GLY A 239 -16.51 -0.05 -9.73
N LEU A 240 -17.12 1.13 -9.92
CA LEU A 240 -16.76 2.32 -9.19
C LEU A 240 -17.57 2.34 -7.88
N VAL A 241 -16.91 2.17 -6.75
CA VAL A 241 -17.49 2.54 -5.47
C VAL A 241 -17.62 4.05 -5.51
N ALA A 242 -18.85 4.57 -5.49
CA ALA A 242 -19.06 6.02 -5.48
C ALA A 242 -18.19 6.65 -4.40
N SER A 243 -17.75 7.90 -4.62
CA SER A 243 -16.82 8.67 -3.79
C SER A 243 -17.35 8.98 -2.39
N GLY A 244 -17.95 7.99 -1.73
CA GLY A 244 -18.52 8.06 -0.40
C GLY A 244 -17.78 7.14 0.56
N SER A 245 -17.80 7.49 1.84
CA SER A 245 -17.34 6.60 2.90
C SER A 245 -18.36 5.48 3.08
N ILE A 246 -17.88 4.23 3.12
CA ILE A 246 -18.71 3.10 3.53
C ILE A 246 -18.53 2.91 5.04
N ARG A 247 -19.60 3.01 5.80
CA ARG A 247 -19.57 2.90 7.26
C ARG A 247 -18.58 3.86 7.94
N GLY A 248 -18.42 5.08 7.41
CA GLY A 248 -17.49 6.06 7.94
C GLY A 248 -16.04 5.88 7.49
N PHE A 249 -15.70 4.84 6.74
CA PHE A 249 -14.34 4.62 6.26
C PHE A 249 -14.10 5.17 4.86
N GLN A 250 -12.97 5.85 4.66
CA GLN A 250 -12.42 6.12 3.35
C GLN A 250 -11.75 4.83 2.83
N MET A 251 -12.15 4.40 1.63
CA MET A 251 -11.77 3.10 1.08
C MET A 251 -10.53 3.19 0.21
N TYR A 252 -9.50 2.42 0.53
CA TYR A 252 -8.25 2.33 -0.24
C TYR A 252 -7.98 0.90 -0.67
N LYS A 253 -7.57 0.72 -1.92
CA LYS A 253 -7.19 -0.57 -2.50
C LYS A 253 -5.68 -0.61 -2.71
N SER A 254 -5.01 -1.59 -2.12
CA SER A 254 -3.57 -1.79 -2.29
C SER A 254 -3.23 -3.26 -2.49
N SER A 255 -2.34 -3.53 -3.44
CA SER A 255 -1.75 -4.85 -3.64
C SER A 255 -0.46 -5.04 -2.83
N ASN A 256 -0.04 -4.02 -2.05
CA ASN A 256 1.18 -4.06 -1.22
C ASN A 256 0.91 -4.56 0.20
N ILE A 257 -0.31 -4.97 0.50
CA ILE A 257 -0.66 -5.58 1.79
C ILE A 257 0.13 -6.88 1.94
N PRO A 258 0.76 -7.11 3.11
CA PRO A 258 1.56 -8.31 3.33
C PRO A 258 0.75 -9.59 3.10
N ALA A 259 1.44 -10.62 2.62
CA ALA A 259 0.84 -11.92 2.40
C ALA A 259 0.60 -12.64 3.74
N THR A 260 -0.41 -13.49 3.76
CA THR A 260 -0.71 -14.44 4.84
C THR A 260 -0.30 -15.85 4.40
N THR A 261 -0.05 -16.74 5.33
CA THR A 261 0.41 -18.11 5.03
C THR A 261 -0.77 -19.06 4.77
N ASN A 262 -1.81 -18.96 5.59
CA ASN A 262 -2.95 -19.89 5.57
C ASN A 262 -4.28 -19.19 5.20
N ALA A 263 -4.23 -17.94 4.72
CA ALA A 263 -5.40 -17.17 4.38
C ALA A 263 -5.26 -16.53 3.00
N THR A 264 -6.37 -16.22 2.34
CA THR A 264 -6.38 -15.55 1.03
C THR A 264 -5.87 -14.13 1.15
N GLY A 265 -6.23 -13.41 2.23
CA GLY A 265 -5.81 -12.06 2.39
C GLY A 265 -6.04 -11.49 3.78
N GLN A 266 -5.67 -10.23 3.90
CA GLN A 266 -5.94 -9.45 5.11
C GLN A 266 -6.32 -8.02 4.75
N CYS A 267 -7.09 -7.40 5.61
CA CYS A 267 -7.48 -6.00 5.52
C CYS A 267 -7.26 -5.30 6.86
N MET A 268 -7.20 -3.98 6.83
CA MET A 268 -6.99 -3.17 8.03
C MET A 268 -7.85 -1.91 7.97
N ALA A 269 -8.38 -1.56 9.11
CA ALA A 269 -9.04 -0.28 9.34
C ALA A 269 -8.30 0.49 10.42
N GLY A 270 -8.30 1.82 10.33
CA GLY A 270 -7.67 2.64 11.34
C GLY A 270 -7.96 4.12 11.15
N HIS A 271 -7.28 4.92 11.96
CA HIS A 271 -7.33 6.38 11.91
C HIS A 271 -5.95 6.94 11.52
N ILE A 272 -5.91 8.09 10.85
CA ILE A 272 -4.65 8.71 10.39
C ILE A 272 -3.64 8.90 11.53
N SER A 273 -4.09 9.27 12.74
CA SER A 273 -3.19 9.46 13.90
C SER A 273 -2.59 8.17 14.47
N SER A 274 -2.94 7.00 13.94
CA SER A 274 -2.44 5.71 14.44
C SER A 274 -0.96 5.49 14.18
N THR A 275 -0.47 5.95 13.04
CA THR A 275 0.89 5.69 12.57
C THR A 275 1.52 6.98 12.07
N ALA A 276 2.71 7.29 12.53
CA ALA A 276 3.53 8.37 12.00
C ALA A 276 4.54 7.82 11.00
N THR A 277 4.70 8.53 9.91
CA THR A 277 5.73 8.29 8.90
C THR A 277 6.50 9.57 8.63
N ALA A 278 7.80 9.43 8.45
CA ALA A 278 8.65 10.52 8.03
C ALA A 278 9.57 10.03 6.93
N GLN A 279 9.71 10.81 5.88
CA GLN A 279 10.54 10.48 4.72
C GLN A 279 11.35 11.70 4.27
N SER A 280 12.54 11.43 3.76
CA SER A 280 13.38 12.44 3.15
C SER A 280 14.16 11.85 1.99
N ILE A 281 14.26 12.60 0.90
CA ILE A 281 15.17 12.29 -0.20
C ILE A 281 16.45 13.07 0.09
N LEU A 282 17.50 12.36 0.51
CA LEU A 282 18.74 13.01 0.90
C LEU A 282 19.51 13.56 -0.28
N ASN A 283 19.73 12.74 -1.32
CA ASN A 283 20.52 13.14 -2.46
C ASN A 283 20.07 12.44 -3.75
N ILE A 284 20.02 13.20 -4.84
CA ILE A 284 20.00 12.67 -6.20
C ILE A 284 21.22 13.27 -6.90
N GLU A 285 22.10 12.41 -7.38
CA GLU A 285 23.35 12.82 -7.99
C GLU A 285 23.53 12.16 -9.36
N THR A 286 24.09 12.92 -10.29
CA THR A 286 24.58 12.40 -11.56
C THR A 286 26.09 12.48 -11.56
N LEU A 287 26.77 11.36 -11.78
CA LEU A 287 28.21 11.25 -11.75
C LEU A 287 28.68 10.60 -13.05
N ARG A 288 29.78 11.09 -13.60
CA ARG A 288 30.46 10.41 -14.68
C ARG A 288 31.11 9.13 -14.18
N ASP A 289 30.89 8.01 -14.88
CA ASP A 289 31.60 6.77 -14.58
C ASP A 289 33.08 6.86 -14.92
N THR A 290 33.91 6.23 -14.08
CA THR A 290 35.36 6.19 -14.29
C THR A 290 35.81 5.04 -15.19
N ASP A 291 35.01 3.98 -15.26
CA ASP A 291 35.36 2.74 -15.93
C ASP A 291 34.71 2.61 -17.32
N THR A 292 33.54 3.25 -17.51
CA THR A 292 32.77 3.22 -18.75
C THR A 292 32.42 4.64 -19.23
N PHE A 293 32.11 4.80 -20.52
CA PHE A 293 31.61 6.06 -21.06
C PHE A 293 30.13 6.20 -20.86
N GLY A 294 29.72 6.58 -19.67
CA GLY A 294 28.30 6.73 -19.29
C GLY A 294 28.12 7.61 -18.07
N ASP A 295 26.91 8.10 -17.90
CA ASP A 295 26.51 8.86 -16.73
C ASP A 295 25.74 7.97 -15.76
N ILE A 296 26.18 7.98 -14.49
CA ILE A 296 25.55 7.24 -13.41
C ILE A 296 24.58 8.16 -12.69
N VAL A 297 23.31 7.77 -12.64
CA VAL A 297 22.30 8.42 -11.80
C VAL A 297 22.10 7.58 -10.56
N ARG A 298 22.26 8.19 -9.38
CA ARG A 298 22.02 7.53 -8.10
C ARG A 298 21.17 8.41 -7.20
N GLY A 299 20.37 7.79 -6.34
CA GLY A 299 19.57 8.49 -5.35
C GLY A 299 19.48 7.70 -4.07
N LEU A 300 19.35 8.41 -2.96
CA LEU A 300 19.19 7.87 -1.62
C LEU A 300 17.89 8.42 -1.01
N HIS A 301 17.02 7.50 -0.60
CA HIS A 301 15.77 7.79 0.10
C HIS A 301 15.84 7.18 1.48
N VAL A 302 15.58 7.98 2.51
CA VAL A 302 15.53 7.55 3.89
C VAL A 302 14.14 7.80 4.46
N TYR A 303 13.68 6.90 5.30
CA TYR A 303 12.39 7.00 5.96
C TYR A 303 12.35 6.27 7.30
N GLY A 304 11.43 6.70 8.12
CA GLY A 304 11.11 6.07 9.39
C GLY A 304 9.61 5.85 9.52
N ARG A 305 9.23 4.93 10.38
CA ARG A 305 7.83 4.62 10.67
C ARG A 305 7.66 4.18 12.10
N GLN A 306 6.60 4.62 12.74
CA GLN A 306 6.25 4.21 14.10
C GLN A 306 4.74 4.16 14.27
N VAL A 307 4.24 3.06 14.80
CA VAL A 307 2.83 2.99 15.24
C VAL A 307 2.73 3.70 16.59
N LEU A 308 1.99 4.80 16.62
CA LEU A 308 1.81 5.63 17.80
C LEU A 308 0.68 5.11 18.69
N ARG A 309 -0.41 4.68 18.07
CA ARG A 309 -1.62 4.23 18.75
C ARG A 309 -2.06 2.87 18.20
N PRO A 310 -1.57 1.76 18.78
CA PRO A 310 -1.94 0.40 18.35
C PRO A 310 -3.45 0.14 18.44
N ASP A 311 -4.13 0.77 19.40
CA ASP A 311 -5.57 0.61 19.65
C ASP A 311 -6.45 1.36 18.63
N ALA A 312 -5.85 2.26 17.84
CA ALA A 312 -6.52 2.93 16.72
C ALA A 312 -6.38 2.16 15.39
N LEU A 313 -5.92 0.91 15.44
CA LEU A 313 -5.78 -0.01 14.32
C LEU A 313 -6.53 -1.31 14.61
N VAL A 314 -7.27 -1.80 13.62
CA VAL A 314 -7.93 -3.11 13.64
C VAL A 314 -7.61 -3.85 12.36
N LYS A 315 -7.18 -5.10 12.44
CA LYS A 315 -6.94 -5.95 11.27
C LYS A 315 -7.87 -7.15 11.22
N ALA A 316 -8.19 -7.60 10.02
CA ALA A 316 -8.88 -8.87 9.79
C ALA A 316 -8.10 -9.73 8.79
N ILE A 317 -8.06 -11.01 9.08
CA ILE A 317 -7.46 -12.03 8.22
C ILE A 317 -8.59 -12.93 7.74
N TYR A 318 -8.72 -13.10 6.44
CA TYR A 318 -9.84 -13.77 5.80
C TYR A 318 -9.40 -14.75 4.71
N THR A 319 -10.25 -15.75 4.49
CA THR A 319 -10.20 -16.66 3.34
C THR A 319 -11.47 -16.49 2.53
N ILE A 320 -11.36 -16.58 1.22
CA ILE A 320 -12.47 -16.60 0.25
C ILE A 320 -12.44 -18.01 -0.35
N ASP A 321 -13.53 -18.76 -0.23
CA ASP A 321 -13.69 -20.10 -0.81
C ASP A 321 -14.18 -20.04 -2.25
#